data_866126bd82497385d9fbb9fd171524c9
#
_entry.id   866126bd82497385d9fbb9fd171524c9
#
_cell.length_a   1.000
_cell.length_b   1.000
_cell.length_c   1.000
_cell.angle_alpha   90.00
_cell.angle_beta   90.00
_cell.angle_gamma   90.00
#
_symmetry.space_group_name_H-M   'P 1'
#
loop_
_entity.id
_entity.type
_entity.pdbx_description
1 polymer ?
#
loop_
_entity_poly.entity_id
_entity_poly.type
_entity_poly.pdbx_seq_one_letter_code
_entity_poly.pdbx_strand_id
1 'polypeptide(L)'
;EESPNHHSALYRSEMTEEWSCEDAVAAHVAAGFPVGRLVLGIPFYGHGTNEAPELLDYRHIIVLDSLQSCWDSAAQVPYMINSQGHVVVNYENAQSIAFKCQFLHQKGMLGAMYWDYDSDDEKGTLRHAVYQGVMNP
;
A
#
# COMPACT_ATOMS: atom_id res chain seq x y z
N GLU A 1 15.03 7.66 -16.07
CA GLU A 1 13.60 7.84 -15.78
C GLU A 1 13.24 6.85 -14.68
N GLU A 2 12.83 7.35 -13.50
CA GLU A 2 12.34 6.48 -12.43
C GLU A 2 11.05 5.81 -12.89
N SER A 3 10.99 4.51 -12.72
CA SER A 3 9.81 3.73 -13.09
C SER A 3 8.66 4.05 -12.11
N PRO A 4 7.45 4.37 -12.58
CA PRO A 4 6.32 4.72 -11.72
C PRO A 4 5.67 3.47 -11.08
N ASN A 5 6.48 2.56 -10.55
CA ASN A 5 5.99 1.27 -10.08
C ASN A 5 5.49 1.33 -8.63
N HIS A 6 4.52 0.47 -8.32
CA HIS A 6 4.03 0.31 -6.96
C HIS A 6 5.15 -0.18 -6.02
N HIS A 7 5.33 0.51 -4.90
CA HIS A 7 6.25 0.09 -3.84
C HIS A 7 5.63 -0.89 -2.85
N SER A 8 4.30 -1.04 -2.86
CA SER A 8 3.57 -1.85 -1.88
C SER A 8 2.31 -2.51 -2.45
N ALA A 9 2.37 -2.99 -3.70
CA ALA A 9 1.27 -3.72 -4.32
C ALA A 9 0.91 -4.98 -3.53
N LEU A 10 -0.39 -5.28 -3.38
CA LEU A 10 -0.82 -6.53 -2.78
C LEU A 10 -0.54 -7.70 -3.71
N TYR A 11 -0.94 -7.58 -4.97
CA TYR A 11 -0.70 -8.55 -6.04
C TYR A 11 0.07 -7.93 -7.20
N ARG A 12 0.63 -8.77 -8.05
CA ARG A 12 1.32 -8.30 -9.25
C ARG A 12 0.38 -7.65 -10.25
N SER A 13 0.86 -6.55 -10.86
CA SER A 13 0.26 -5.90 -12.02
C SER A 13 1.36 -5.48 -12.99
N GLU A 14 1.00 -4.81 -14.08
CA GLU A 14 1.96 -4.21 -15.01
C GLU A 14 2.84 -3.14 -14.35
N MET A 15 2.38 -2.58 -13.22
CA MET A 15 3.11 -1.57 -12.44
C MET A 15 3.92 -2.18 -11.27
N THR A 16 4.15 -3.49 -11.25
CA THR A 16 4.95 -4.17 -10.22
C THR A 16 6.30 -4.57 -10.81
N GLU A 17 7.38 -3.93 -10.36
CA GLU A 17 8.72 -4.20 -10.86
C GLU A 17 9.38 -5.39 -10.15
N GLU A 18 9.44 -5.35 -8.83
CA GLU A 18 10.15 -6.35 -8.03
C GLU A 18 9.20 -7.34 -7.34
N TRP A 19 8.56 -6.93 -6.25
CA TRP A 19 7.80 -7.79 -5.36
C TRP A 19 6.42 -7.22 -5.04
N SER A 20 5.40 -8.09 -5.05
CA SER A 20 4.13 -7.82 -4.37
C SER A 20 4.16 -8.35 -2.94
N CYS A 21 3.18 -7.97 -2.11
CA CYS A 21 3.01 -8.55 -0.78
C CYS A 21 2.82 -10.07 -0.85
N GLU A 22 2.05 -10.54 -1.82
CA GLU A 22 1.83 -11.99 -2.05
C GLU A 22 3.15 -12.70 -2.35
N ASP A 23 3.99 -12.15 -3.22
CA ASP A 23 5.31 -12.73 -3.54
C ASP A 23 6.20 -12.82 -2.30
N ALA A 24 6.25 -11.74 -1.51
CA ALA A 24 7.08 -11.67 -0.31
C ALA A 24 6.64 -12.71 0.73
N VAL A 25 5.34 -12.83 0.97
CA VAL A 25 4.79 -13.86 1.88
C VAL A 25 5.10 -15.26 1.37
N ALA A 26 4.88 -15.52 0.07
CA ALA A 26 5.17 -16.82 -0.53
C ALA A 26 6.65 -17.20 -0.42
N ALA A 27 7.57 -16.24 -0.63
CA ALA A 27 9.00 -16.47 -0.50
C ALA A 27 9.42 -16.83 0.94
N HIS A 28 8.87 -16.15 1.95
CA HIS A 28 9.15 -16.45 3.35
C HIS A 28 8.63 -17.84 3.75
N VAL A 29 7.43 -18.19 3.33
CA VAL A 29 6.84 -19.52 3.59
C VAL A 29 7.65 -20.61 2.90
N ALA A 30 8.06 -20.41 1.64
CA ALA A 30 8.90 -21.36 0.91
C ALA A 30 10.28 -21.56 1.57
N ALA A 31 10.81 -20.53 2.24
CA ALA A 31 12.04 -20.61 3.02
C ALA A 31 11.86 -21.28 4.39
N GLY A 32 10.65 -21.73 4.73
CA GLY A 32 10.35 -22.44 5.97
C GLY A 32 9.84 -21.58 7.12
N PHE A 33 9.57 -20.29 6.88
CA PHE A 33 9.05 -19.41 7.93
C PHE A 33 7.53 -19.64 8.11
N PRO A 34 7.06 -19.90 9.35
CA PRO A 34 5.63 -20.17 9.58
C PRO A 34 4.79 -18.91 9.26
N VAL A 35 3.79 -19.05 8.40
CA VAL A 35 2.91 -17.94 7.99
C VAL A 35 2.22 -17.27 9.19
N GLY A 36 1.85 -18.03 10.21
CA GLY A 36 1.24 -17.52 11.45
C GLY A 36 2.16 -16.65 12.32
N ARG A 37 3.43 -16.48 11.94
CA ARG A 37 4.38 -15.58 12.57
C ARG A 37 4.74 -14.37 11.71
N LEU A 38 4.21 -14.30 10.49
CA LEU A 38 4.43 -13.16 9.61
C LEU A 38 3.47 -12.03 9.96
N VAL A 39 3.99 -10.82 9.94
CA VAL A 39 3.23 -9.57 10.10
C VAL A 39 3.31 -8.81 8.78
N LEU A 40 2.17 -8.36 8.27
CA LEU A 40 2.12 -7.57 7.04
C LEU A 40 2.41 -6.11 7.35
N GLY A 41 3.48 -5.57 6.76
CA GLY A 41 3.82 -4.14 6.86
C GLY A 41 2.98 -3.31 5.89
N ILE A 42 2.39 -2.22 6.37
CA ILE A 42 1.57 -1.31 5.58
C ILE A 42 2.17 0.10 5.66
N PRO A 43 2.63 0.69 4.55
CA PRO A 43 3.17 2.04 4.57
C PRO A 43 2.03 3.07 4.61
N PHE A 44 2.13 4.06 5.49
CA PHE A 44 1.25 5.23 5.52
C PHE A 44 1.85 6.42 4.75
N TYR A 45 2.87 6.16 3.98
CA TYR A 45 3.53 7.10 3.08
C TYR A 45 3.43 6.59 1.63
N GLY A 46 3.53 7.51 0.69
CA GLY A 46 3.62 7.19 -0.73
C GLY A 46 5.02 7.40 -1.27
N HIS A 47 5.28 6.86 -2.44
CA HIS A 47 6.45 7.14 -3.24
C HIS A 47 6.09 8.06 -4.39
N GLY A 48 6.77 9.21 -4.45
CA GLY A 48 6.67 10.16 -5.56
C GLY A 48 7.68 9.87 -6.66
N THR A 49 7.36 10.31 -7.86
CA THR A 49 8.27 10.38 -9.01
C THR A 49 8.88 11.78 -9.12
N ASN A 50 9.52 12.10 -10.23
CA ASN A 50 10.20 13.37 -10.48
C ASN A 50 9.36 14.65 -10.20
N GLU A 51 8.03 14.55 -10.17
CA GLU A 51 7.10 15.67 -9.91
C GLU A 51 6.66 15.77 -8.45
N ALA A 52 7.04 14.83 -7.59
CA ALA A 52 6.69 14.80 -6.17
C ALA A 52 7.89 14.30 -5.34
N PRO A 53 7.95 14.62 -4.03
CA PRO A 53 8.96 14.08 -3.16
C PRO A 53 8.99 12.54 -3.19
N GLU A 54 10.19 11.96 -3.13
CA GLU A 54 10.36 10.49 -3.10
C GLU A 54 9.54 9.83 -2.00
N LEU A 55 9.49 10.45 -0.82
CA LEU A 55 8.64 10.02 0.29
C LEU A 55 7.65 11.12 0.63
N LEU A 56 6.37 10.77 0.70
CA LEU A 56 5.28 11.70 0.95
C LEU A 56 4.24 11.08 1.87
N ASP A 57 4.01 11.71 3.03
CA ASP A 57 3.00 11.23 3.99
C ASP A 57 1.59 11.25 3.40
N TYR A 58 0.77 10.27 3.77
CA TYR A 58 -0.63 10.17 3.34
C TYR A 58 -1.39 11.50 3.51
N ARG A 59 -1.23 12.16 4.66
CA ARG A 59 -1.88 13.46 4.93
C ARG A 59 -1.55 14.55 3.91
N HIS A 60 -0.38 14.49 3.27
CA HIS A 60 0.03 15.43 2.23
C HIS A 60 -0.44 14.98 0.85
N ILE A 61 -0.55 13.68 0.61
CA ILE A 61 -1.02 13.13 -0.66
C ILE A 61 -2.49 13.49 -0.91
N ILE A 62 -3.34 13.37 0.10
CA ILE A 62 -4.79 13.60 -0.03
C ILE A 62 -5.18 15.06 -0.29
N VAL A 63 -4.26 16.00 -0.13
CA VAL A 63 -4.47 17.43 -0.41
C VAL A 63 -3.81 17.92 -1.70
N LEU A 64 -3.30 17.01 -2.54
CA LEU A 64 -2.70 17.36 -3.83
C LEU A 64 -3.80 17.62 -4.87
N ASP A 65 -4.12 18.89 -5.08
CA ASP A 65 -5.26 19.32 -5.92
C ASP A 65 -5.08 19.09 -7.41
N SER A 66 -3.83 19.03 -7.89
CA SER A 66 -3.52 18.91 -9.33
C SER A 66 -3.45 17.49 -9.85
N LEU A 67 -3.65 16.50 -8.99
CA LEU A 67 -3.52 15.08 -9.33
C LEU A 67 -4.88 14.37 -9.26
N GLN A 68 -5.03 13.36 -10.10
CA GLN A 68 -6.20 12.50 -10.12
C GLN A 68 -5.89 11.16 -9.49
N SER A 69 -6.72 10.73 -8.53
CA SER A 69 -6.62 9.39 -7.93
C SER A 69 -7.15 8.32 -8.88
N CYS A 70 -6.38 7.25 -9.03
CA CYS A 70 -6.71 6.07 -9.82
C CYS A 70 -6.59 4.81 -8.95
N TRP A 71 -7.14 3.70 -9.44
CA TRP A 71 -7.11 2.41 -8.78
C TRP A 71 -6.56 1.33 -9.71
N ASP A 72 -5.52 0.61 -9.28
CA ASP A 72 -5.03 -0.58 -9.96
C ASP A 72 -5.73 -1.81 -9.40
N SER A 73 -6.71 -2.31 -10.13
CA SER A 73 -7.54 -3.44 -9.69
C SER A 73 -6.80 -4.78 -9.66
N ALA A 74 -5.73 -4.92 -10.42
CA ALA A 74 -4.88 -6.13 -10.37
C ALA A 74 -4.00 -6.11 -9.11
N ALA A 75 -3.36 -4.98 -8.82
CA ALA A 75 -2.49 -4.80 -7.65
C ALA A 75 -3.24 -4.51 -6.35
N GLN A 76 -4.51 -4.08 -6.41
CA GLN A 76 -5.35 -3.68 -5.28
C GLN A 76 -4.77 -2.50 -4.49
N VAL A 77 -4.21 -1.53 -5.19
CA VAL A 77 -3.66 -0.30 -4.60
C VAL A 77 -3.97 0.93 -5.46
N PRO A 78 -4.04 2.13 -4.82
CA PRO A 78 -4.23 3.37 -5.53
C PRO A 78 -2.92 3.95 -6.07
N TYR A 79 -3.06 4.86 -7.02
CA TYR A 79 -1.99 5.72 -7.53
C TYR A 79 -2.59 7.04 -8.01
N MET A 80 -1.76 8.07 -8.17
CA MET A 80 -2.18 9.36 -8.68
C MET A 80 -1.46 9.69 -9.97
N ILE A 81 -2.21 10.29 -10.91
CA ILE A 81 -1.70 10.75 -12.20
C ILE A 81 -1.83 12.26 -12.32
N ASN A 82 -0.95 12.86 -13.12
CA ASN A 82 -1.06 14.27 -13.53
C ASN A 82 -2.04 14.45 -14.71
N SER A 83 -2.21 15.68 -15.16
CA SER A 83 -3.08 16.02 -16.30
C SER A 83 -2.67 15.38 -17.63
N GLN A 84 -1.44 14.90 -17.74
CA GLN A 84 -0.90 14.22 -18.92
C GLN A 84 -1.05 12.69 -18.83
N GLY A 85 -1.60 12.17 -17.71
CA GLY A 85 -1.78 10.75 -17.49
C GLY A 85 -0.53 10.03 -16.96
N HIS A 86 0.52 10.76 -16.56
CA HIS A 86 1.72 10.17 -15.97
C HIS A 86 1.51 9.90 -14.49
N VAL A 87 1.97 8.74 -14.00
CA VAL A 87 1.94 8.40 -12.58
C VAL A 87 2.90 9.30 -11.81
N VAL A 88 2.42 9.92 -10.75
CA VAL A 88 3.19 10.83 -9.92
C VAL A 88 3.38 10.31 -8.50
N VAL A 89 2.39 9.62 -7.93
CA VAL A 89 2.46 9.07 -6.58
C VAL A 89 1.85 7.68 -6.53
N ASN A 90 2.55 6.75 -5.90
CA ASN A 90 2.05 5.44 -5.49
C ASN A 90 1.87 5.44 -3.96
N TYR A 91 0.73 4.99 -3.45
CA TYR A 91 0.41 5.10 -2.03
C TYR A 91 -0.61 4.05 -1.57
N GLU A 92 -0.99 4.10 -0.32
CA GLU A 92 -2.08 3.30 0.26
C GLU A 92 -3.27 4.18 0.60
N ASN A 93 -4.48 3.61 0.56
CA ASN A 93 -5.70 4.23 1.08
C ASN A 93 -6.51 3.23 1.92
N ALA A 94 -7.65 3.66 2.45
CA ALA A 94 -8.48 2.79 3.27
C ALA A 94 -8.96 1.54 2.51
N GLN A 95 -9.20 1.65 1.22
CA GLN A 95 -9.62 0.52 0.39
C GLN A 95 -8.49 -0.52 0.21
N SER A 96 -7.28 -0.08 -0.13
CA SER A 96 -6.13 -0.99 -0.27
C SER A 96 -5.80 -1.68 1.05
N ILE A 97 -5.90 -0.97 2.17
CA ILE A 97 -5.71 -1.53 3.52
C ILE A 97 -6.76 -2.61 3.81
N ALA A 98 -8.03 -2.38 3.45
CA ALA A 98 -9.07 -3.39 3.63
C ALA A 98 -8.75 -4.68 2.86
N PHE A 99 -8.29 -4.60 1.61
CA PHE A 99 -7.86 -5.77 0.83
C PHE A 99 -6.63 -6.45 1.43
N LYS A 100 -5.66 -5.69 1.93
CA LYS A 100 -4.49 -6.24 2.63
C LYS A 100 -4.87 -6.98 3.91
N CYS A 101 -5.83 -6.46 4.66
CA CYS A 101 -6.35 -7.14 5.85
C CYS A 101 -7.12 -8.42 5.51
N GLN A 102 -7.91 -8.43 4.44
CA GLN A 102 -8.52 -9.67 3.93
C GLN A 102 -7.46 -10.71 3.57
N PHE A 103 -6.42 -10.29 2.86
CA PHE A 103 -5.30 -11.17 2.49
C PHE A 103 -4.61 -11.78 3.71
N LEU A 104 -4.28 -10.97 4.72
CA LEU A 104 -3.62 -11.50 5.93
C LEU A 104 -4.48 -12.52 6.68
N HIS A 105 -5.79 -12.32 6.73
CA HIS A 105 -6.72 -13.29 7.34
C HIS A 105 -6.81 -14.58 6.50
N GLN A 106 -6.92 -14.48 5.19
CA GLN A 106 -6.97 -15.64 4.29
C GLN A 106 -5.69 -16.49 4.37
N LYS A 107 -4.54 -15.85 4.54
CA LYS A 107 -3.24 -16.55 4.68
C LYS A 107 -2.96 -17.03 6.09
N GLY A 108 -3.72 -16.62 7.10
CA GLY A 108 -3.48 -16.96 8.49
C GLY A 108 -2.24 -16.28 9.07
N MET A 109 -1.93 -15.06 8.63
CA MET A 109 -0.82 -14.26 9.16
C MET A 109 -1.11 -13.78 10.59
N LEU A 110 -0.05 -13.40 11.33
CA LEU A 110 -0.17 -12.94 12.72
C LEU A 110 -0.95 -11.63 12.86
N GLY A 111 -0.78 -10.72 11.92
CA GLY A 111 -1.42 -9.42 11.95
C GLY A 111 -0.79 -8.42 11.01
N ALA A 112 -0.99 -7.14 11.29
CA ALA A 112 -0.45 -6.03 10.51
C ALA A 112 0.37 -5.07 11.38
N MET A 113 1.35 -4.41 10.75
CA MET A 113 2.11 -3.30 11.28
C MET A 113 2.04 -2.16 10.28
N TYR A 114 2.03 -0.93 10.72
CA TYR A 114 2.10 0.23 9.83
C TYR A 114 3.23 1.19 10.22
N TRP A 115 3.72 1.90 9.25
CA TRP A 115 4.69 2.97 9.41
C TRP A 115 4.24 4.19 8.59
N ASP A 116 4.01 5.38 9.18
CA ASP A 116 4.01 5.54 10.64
C ASP A 116 2.77 6.34 11.08
N TYR A 117 2.61 6.47 12.38
CA TYR A 117 1.46 7.12 13.00
C TYR A 117 1.26 8.57 12.51
N ASP A 118 2.35 9.34 12.41
CA ASP A 118 2.32 10.76 12.02
C ASP A 118 2.08 10.98 10.52
N SER A 119 2.22 9.95 9.69
CA SER A 119 1.95 10.04 8.25
C SER A 119 0.46 10.02 7.91
N ASP A 120 -0.39 9.55 8.82
CA ASP A 120 -1.84 9.51 8.64
C ASP A 120 -2.48 10.91 8.70
N ASP A 121 -3.72 11.05 8.25
CA ASP A 121 -4.48 12.27 8.39
C ASP A 121 -4.94 12.51 9.85
N GLU A 122 -5.42 13.71 10.15
CA GLU A 122 -5.88 14.06 11.51
C GLU A 122 -7.04 13.18 11.99
N LYS A 123 -7.86 12.69 11.07
CA LYS A 123 -9.01 11.81 11.38
C LYS A 123 -8.58 10.37 11.68
N GLY A 124 -7.33 9.99 11.39
CA GLY A 124 -6.86 8.63 11.55
C GLY A 124 -7.46 7.66 10.54
N THR A 125 -7.67 8.09 9.30
CA THR A 125 -8.32 7.32 8.24
C THR A 125 -7.64 5.97 8.02
N LEU A 126 -6.31 5.95 7.89
CA LEU A 126 -5.57 4.71 7.66
C LEU A 126 -5.47 3.84 8.92
N ARG A 127 -5.20 4.43 10.07
CA ARG A 127 -5.19 3.71 11.36
C ARG A 127 -6.52 3.01 11.61
N HIS A 128 -7.63 3.72 11.36
CA HIS A 128 -8.97 3.16 11.51
C HIS A 128 -9.19 2.00 10.54
N ALA A 129 -8.75 2.12 9.28
CA ALA A 129 -8.85 1.05 8.29
C ALA A 129 -8.07 -0.20 8.71
N VAL A 130 -6.85 -0.05 9.25
CA VAL A 130 -6.07 -1.17 9.79
C VAL A 130 -6.80 -1.83 10.96
N TYR A 131 -7.26 -1.02 11.92
CA TYR A 131 -7.99 -1.55 13.09
C TYR A 131 -9.23 -2.34 12.67
N GLN A 132 -10.07 -1.76 11.81
CA GLN A 132 -11.28 -2.42 11.32
C GLN A 132 -10.96 -3.70 10.54
N GLY A 133 -9.98 -3.66 9.67
CA GLY A 133 -9.60 -4.80 8.85
C GLY A 133 -9.01 -5.95 9.66
N VAL A 134 -8.18 -5.67 10.66
CA VAL A 134 -7.56 -6.70 11.51
C VAL A 134 -8.56 -7.28 12.49
N MET A 135 -9.42 -6.47 13.10
CA MET A 135 -10.34 -6.90 14.16
C MET A 135 -11.63 -7.52 13.64
N ASN A 136 -12.00 -7.26 12.40
CA ASN A 136 -13.23 -7.76 11.76
C ASN A 136 -12.88 -8.59 10.51
N PRO A 137 -12.43 -9.83 10.70
CA PRO A 137 -12.05 -10.70 9.59
C PRO A 137 -13.20 -11.07 8.66
#